data_dc783bbe2cf76f3c79536f995da982fc
#
_entry.id   dc783bbe2cf76f3c79536f995da982fc
#
_cell.length_a   1.000
_cell.length_b   1.000
_cell.length_c   1.000
_cell.angle_alpha   90.00
_cell.angle_beta   90.00
_cell.angle_gamma   90.00
#
_symmetry.space_group_name_H-M   'P 1'
#
loop_
_entity.id
_entity.type
_entity.pdbx_description
1 polymer ?
#
loop_
_entity_poly.entity_id
_entity_poly.type
_entity_poly.pdbx_seq_one_letter_code
_entity_poly.pdbx_strand_id
1 'polypeptide(L)'
;MEKKEMTVLLIEPEARPKVVTMETGLKPLQEAVGGYIEAVYPFDDPVALIVNEEGKLDGLPLNRALRHKNGEVYDILAGNVLVVGLGEDDFTSLSPKMMDKYKEMFHHPEAFIHLGRSIIAVPIPERQVKGEERPKPPKKHQIGR
;
A
#
# COMPACT_ATOMS: atom_id res chain seq x y z
N MET A 1 21.81 21.49 -8.14
CA MET A 1 21.64 20.06 -8.33
C MET A 1 20.20 19.73 -8.58
N GLU A 2 19.95 19.01 -9.63
CA GLU A 2 18.57 18.67 -9.97
C GLU A 2 18.05 17.56 -9.07
N LYS A 3 16.85 17.74 -8.58
CA LYS A 3 16.18 16.71 -7.83
C LYS A 3 15.49 15.78 -8.81
N LYS A 4 15.68 14.49 -8.61
CA LYS A 4 15.05 13.49 -9.45
C LYS A 4 13.74 13.08 -8.83
N GLU A 5 12.80 12.75 -9.67
CA GLU A 5 11.49 12.27 -9.24
C GLU A 5 11.26 10.88 -9.78
N MET A 6 10.42 10.14 -9.07
CA MET A 6 9.98 8.84 -9.54
C MET A 6 8.47 8.71 -9.28
N THR A 7 7.82 7.95 -10.16
CA THR A 7 6.39 7.70 -10.05
C THR A 7 6.20 6.28 -9.56
N VAL A 8 5.59 6.14 -8.40
CA VAL A 8 5.48 4.88 -7.70
C VAL A 8 4.07 4.70 -7.18
N LEU A 9 3.81 3.57 -6.54
CA LEU A 9 2.49 3.27 -6.00
C LEU A 9 2.54 3.41 -4.49
N LEU A 10 1.62 4.19 -3.93
CA LEU A 10 1.47 4.34 -2.49
C LEU A 10 0.23 3.57 -2.04
N ILE A 11 0.42 2.72 -1.04
CA ILE A 11 -0.66 1.93 -0.47
C ILE A 11 -0.78 2.31 0.99
N GLU A 12 -1.90 2.92 1.34
CA GLU A 12 -2.18 3.31 2.72
C GLU A 12 -3.21 2.36 3.32
N PRO A 13 -3.20 2.18 4.64
CA PRO A 13 -4.20 1.32 5.26
C PRO A 13 -5.61 1.79 4.94
N GLU A 14 -6.48 0.85 4.64
CA GLU A 14 -7.91 1.09 4.39
C GLU A 14 -8.21 1.93 3.16
N ALA A 15 -7.22 2.13 2.28
CA ALA A 15 -7.37 2.97 1.10
C ALA A 15 -6.96 2.21 -0.16
N ARG A 16 -7.46 2.68 -1.30
CA ARG A 16 -7.05 2.18 -2.59
C ARG A 16 -5.62 2.62 -2.89
N PRO A 17 -4.88 1.82 -3.66
CA PRO A 17 -3.54 2.27 -4.08
C PRO A 17 -3.60 3.57 -4.88
N LYS A 18 -2.61 4.41 -4.68
CA LYS A 18 -2.51 5.70 -5.36
C LYS A 18 -1.21 5.79 -6.13
N VAL A 19 -1.28 6.29 -7.36
CA VAL A 19 -0.07 6.63 -8.11
C VAL A 19 0.42 7.97 -7.61
N VAL A 20 1.66 8.01 -7.15
CA VAL A 20 2.24 9.25 -6.62
C VAL A 20 3.59 9.50 -7.28
N THR A 21 3.93 10.78 -7.41
CA THR A 21 5.25 11.20 -7.86
C THR A 21 5.97 11.78 -6.66
N MET A 22 7.19 11.32 -6.41
CA MET A 22 7.95 11.73 -5.25
C MET A 22 9.40 11.89 -5.62
N GLU A 23 10.15 12.61 -4.81
CA GLU A 23 11.58 12.72 -5.01
C GLU A 23 12.26 11.39 -4.68
N THR A 24 13.34 11.12 -5.41
CA THR A 24 14.16 9.96 -5.11
C THR A 24 15.02 10.23 -3.88
N GLY A 25 15.53 9.16 -3.29
CA GLY A 25 16.44 9.27 -2.16
C GLY A 25 15.83 8.73 -0.88
N LEU A 26 16.69 8.57 0.11
CA LEU A 26 16.32 7.93 1.36
C LEU A 26 15.31 8.74 2.16
N LYS A 27 15.53 10.05 2.27
CA LYS A 27 14.70 10.88 3.11
C LYS A 27 13.23 10.92 2.64
N PRO A 28 12.95 11.10 1.35
CA PRO A 28 11.54 11.04 0.91
C PRO A 28 10.90 9.69 1.19
N LEU A 29 11.66 8.59 1.07
CA LEU A 29 11.13 7.27 1.40
C LEU A 29 10.81 7.15 2.88
N GLN A 30 11.70 7.65 3.72
CA GLN A 30 11.46 7.64 5.17
C GLN A 30 10.23 8.45 5.54
N GLU A 31 10.05 9.59 4.91
CA GLU A 31 8.89 10.42 5.17
C GLU A 31 7.60 9.72 4.75
N ALA A 32 7.63 9.00 3.63
CA ALA A 32 6.46 8.32 3.15
C ALA A 32 6.00 7.21 4.09
N VAL A 33 6.93 6.49 4.71
CA VAL A 33 6.57 5.37 5.60
C VAL A 33 6.63 5.74 7.08
N GLY A 34 7.08 6.96 7.39
CA GLY A 34 7.06 7.48 8.76
C GLY A 34 8.17 6.96 9.66
N GLY A 35 9.30 6.59 9.11
CA GLY A 35 10.43 6.09 9.90
C GLY A 35 11.49 5.47 9.01
N TYR A 36 12.38 4.70 9.62
CA TYR A 36 13.39 3.99 8.85
C TYR A 36 12.73 2.99 7.91
N ILE A 37 13.35 2.80 6.76
CA ILE A 37 12.76 1.94 5.73
C ILE A 37 13.35 0.55 5.78
N GLU A 38 12.51 -0.39 5.36
CA GLU A 38 12.95 -1.74 5.02
C GLU A 38 12.43 -2.02 3.62
N ALA A 39 13.30 -2.57 2.77
CA ALA A 39 12.89 -2.99 1.43
C ALA A 39 12.70 -4.50 1.45
N VAL A 40 11.53 -4.95 1.00
CA VAL A 40 11.27 -6.38 0.89
C VAL A 40 10.97 -6.71 -0.56
N TYR A 41 11.28 -7.93 -0.93
CA TYR A 41 11.24 -8.36 -2.33
C TYR A 41 10.39 -9.63 -2.47
N PRO A 42 9.08 -9.52 -2.26
CA PRO A 42 8.24 -10.73 -2.24
C PRO A 42 7.85 -11.25 -3.63
N PHE A 43 8.22 -10.52 -4.68
CA PHE A 43 7.77 -10.85 -6.03
C PHE A 43 8.95 -11.12 -6.95
N ASP A 44 8.69 -11.86 -8.03
CA ASP A 44 9.72 -12.13 -9.03
C ASP A 44 10.01 -10.93 -9.93
N ASP A 45 9.09 -10.00 -10.01
CA ASP A 45 9.26 -8.79 -10.81
C ASP A 45 10.34 -7.89 -10.23
N PRO A 46 10.94 -6.99 -11.05
CA PRO A 46 11.95 -6.06 -10.56
C PRO A 46 11.30 -4.90 -9.80
N VAL A 47 10.68 -5.22 -8.69
CA VAL A 47 10.03 -4.25 -7.82
C VAL A 47 10.38 -4.56 -6.37
N ALA A 48 10.25 -3.55 -5.52
CA ALA A 48 10.41 -3.70 -4.08
C ALA A 48 9.24 -3.06 -3.38
N LEU A 49 8.91 -3.59 -2.21
CA LEU A 49 7.99 -2.93 -1.30
C LEU A 49 8.84 -2.21 -0.25
N ILE A 50 8.57 -0.93 -0.08
CA ILE A 50 9.26 -0.13 0.94
C ILE A 50 8.28 0.05 2.10
N VAL A 51 8.70 -0.38 3.28
CA VAL A 51 7.85 -0.35 4.47
C VAL A 51 8.61 0.27 5.62
N ASN A 52 7.89 0.61 6.68
CA ASN A 52 8.51 1.07 7.92
C ASN A 52 9.16 -0.13 8.59
N GLU A 53 10.45 0.00 8.90
CA GLU A 53 11.21 -1.11 9.48
C GLU A 53 10.62 -1.63 10.78
N GLU A 54 10.01 -0.75 11.56
CA GLU A 54 9.46 -1.12 12.86
C GLU A 54 7.95 -0.94 12.94
N GLY A 55 7.28 -0.97 11.80
CA GLY A 55 5.85 -0.68 11.75
C GLY A 55 5.01 -1.54 12.69
N LYS A 56 5.29 -2.85 12.72
CA LYS A 56 4.52 -3.75 13.58
C LYS A 56 4.83 -3.52 15.04
N LEU A 57 6.10 -3.30 15.37
CA LEU A 57 6.51 -3.03 16.74
C LEU A 57 5.92 -1.71 17.25
N ASP A 58 5.84 -0.72 16.37
CA ASP A 58 5.31 0.60 16.71
C ASP A 58 3.80 0.63 16.69
N GLY A 59 3.15 -0.46 16.33
CA GLY A 59 1.69 -0.52 16.33
C GLY A 59 1.06 0.25 15.19
N LEU A 60 1.76 0.43 14.08
CA LEU A 60 1.14 1.07 12.92
C LEU A 60 -0.01 0.23 12.40
N PRO A 61 -1.02 0.86 11.81
CA PRO A 61 -2.17 0.11 11.30
C PRO A 61 -1.75 -0.95 10.28
N LEU A 62 -2.35 -2.12 10.36
CA LEU A 62 -2.10 -3.17 9.39
C LEU A 62 -2.71 -2.76 8.06
N ASN A 63 -2.04 -3.10 6.97
CA ASN A 63 -2.36 -2.54 5.65
C ASN A 63 -2.85 -3.60 4.67
N ARG A 64 -1.96 -4.52 4.30
CA ARG A 64 -2.30 -5.58 3.35
C ARG A 64 -1.60 -6.86 3.76
N ALA A 65 -2.26 -7.97 3.49
CA ALA A 65 -1.65 -9.28 3.69
C ALA A 65 -0.87 -9.69 2.45
N LEU A 66 0.27 -10.32 2.66
CA LEU A 66 1.02 -10.95 1.57
C LEU A 66 0.67 -12.43 1.56
N ARG A 67 0.37 -12.97 0.38
CA ARG A 67 -0.13 -14.32 0.24
C ARG A 67 0.72 -15.13 -0.71
N HIS A 68 0.82 -16.43 -0.41
CA HIS A 68 1.36 -17.41 -1.35
C HIS A 68 0.39 -17.59 -2.50
N LYS A 69 0.83 -18.29 -3.53
CA LYS A 69 -0.02 -18.58 -4.69
C LYS A 69 -1.29 -19.34 -4.32
N ASN A 70 -1.23 -20.13 -3.26
CA ASN A 70 -2.40 -20.88 -2.80
C ASN A 70 -3.37 -20.04 -1.96
N GLY A 71 -3.08 -18.76 -1.77
CA GLY A 71 -3.92 -17.84 -1.01
C GLY A 71 -3.57 -17.72 0.46
N GLU A 72 -2.67 -18.53 0.94
CA GLU A 72 -2.27 -18.52 2.35
C GLU A 72 -1.48 -17.26 2.68
N VAL A 73 -1.86 -16.59 3.78
CA VAL A 73 -1.16 -15.40 4.24
C VAL A 73 0.15 -15.82 4.91
N TYR A 74 1.25 -15.21 4.49
CA TYR A 74 2.54 -15.50 5.13
C TYR A 74 3.13 -14.27 5.82
N ASP A 75 2.61 -13.07 5.55
CA ASP A 75 3.06 -11.86 6.22
C ASP A 75 1.98 -10.80 6.08
N ILE A 76 2.04 -9.80 6.96
CA ILE A 76 1.10 -8.68 6.92
C ILE A 76 1.92 -7.40 7.01
N LEU A 77 1.66 -6.48 6.09
CA LEU A 77 2.36 -5.21 6.04
C LEU A 77 1.67 -4.21 6.96
N ALA A 78 2.47 -3.42 7.69
CA ALA A 78 1.96 -2.42 8.62
C ALA A 78 2.40 -1.03 8.19
N GLY A 79 1.50 -0.06 8.30
CA GLY A 79 1.79 1.31 7.92
C GLY A 79 1.72 1.51 6.41
N ASN A 80 2.15 2.66 5.96
CA ASN A 80 2.18 2.96 4.53
C ASN A 80 3.21 2.11 3.81
N VAL A 81 2.89 1.73 2.59
CA VAL A 81 3.75 0.89 1.75
C VAL A 81 3.93 1.58 0.41
N LEU A 82 5.17 1.59 -0.09
CA LEU A 82 5.43 2.04 -1.46
C LEU A 82 5.83 0.85 -2.30
N VAL A 83 5.30 0.77 -3.51
CA VAL A 83 5.78 -0.19 -4.50
C VAL A 83 6.64 0.59 -5.47
N VAL A 84 7.91 0.24 -5.55
CA VAL A 84 8.87 0.97 -6.37
C VAL A 84 9.53 0.02 -7.35
N GLY A 85 10.08 0.57 -8.44
CA GLY A 85 10.85 -0.21 -9.38
C GLY A 85 12.29 -0.35 -8.93
N LEU A 86 12.99 -1.33 -9.48
CA LEU A 86 14.40 -1.54 -9.21
C LEU A 86 15.21 -1.07 -10.42
N GLY A 87 16.04 -0.05 -10.21
CA GLY A 87 16.95 0.41 -11.23
C GLY A 87 18.30 -0.24 -11.07
N GLU A 88 19.30 0.27 -11.78
CA GLU A 88 20.64 -0.31 -11.72
C GLU A 88 21.27 -0.10 -10.35
N ASP A 89 21.14 1.10 -9.81
CA ASP A 89 21.81 1.46 -8.57
C ASP A 89 20.85 1.88 -7.46
N ASP A 90 19.58 2.05 -7.75
CA ASP A 90 18.66 2.63 -6.78
C ASP A 90 17.24 2.26 -7.15
N PHE A 91 16.32 2.58 -6.26
CA PHE A 91 14.90 2.47 -6.55
C PHE A 91 14.52 3.51 -7.61
N THR A 92 13.56 3.15 -8.43
CA THR A 92 13.15 4.01 -9.53
C THR A 92 11.64 3.90 -9.72
N SER A 93 11.13 4.58 -10.74
CA SER A 93 9.71 4.53 -11.07
C SER A 93 9.28 3.11 -11.41
N LEU A 94 8.02 2.80 -11.13
CA LEU A 94 7.42 1.60 -11.68
C LEU A 94 7.15 1.82 -13.17
N SER A 95 7.39 0.79 -13.98
CA SER A 95 6.95 0.84 -15.35
C SER A 95 5.42 0.86 -15.38
N PRO A 96 4.81 1.35 -16.47
CA PRO A 96 3.34 1.34 -16.56
C PRO A 96 2.74 -0.05 -16.38
N LYS A 97 3.40 -1.07 -16.90
CA LYS A 97 2.93 -2.45 -16.77
C LYS A 97 2.92 -2.89 -15.30
N MET A 98 4.01 -2.59 -14.58
CA MET A 98 4.09 -2.96 -13.17
C MET A 98 3.12 -2.13 -12.33
N MET A 99 2.96 -0.86 -12.70
CA MET A 99 2.00 0.00 -12.01
C MET A 99 0.59 -0.61 -12.07
N ASP A 100 0.15 -1.01 -13.26
CA ASP A 100 -1.17 -1.61 -13.42
C ASP A 100 -1.28 -2.93 -12.66
N LYS A 101 -0.24 -3.75 -12.73
CA LYS A 101 -0.24 -5.05 -12.06
C LYS A 101 -0.43 -4.91 -10.55
N TYR A 102 0.34 -4.02 -9.94
CA TYR A 102 0.31 -3.89 -8.48
C TYR A 102 -0.86 -3.05 -7.99
N LYS A 103 -1.34 -2.11 -8.80
CA LYS A 103 -2.61 -1.46 -8.49
C LYS A 103 -3.73 -2.48 -8.37
N GLU A 104 -3.76 -3.44 -9.30
CA GLU A 104 -4.78 -4.46 -9.26
C GLU A 104 -4.59 -5.43 -8.10
N MET A 105 -3.33 -5.84 -7.88
CA MET A 105 -3.04 -6.79 -6.80
C MET A 105 -3.47 -6.26 -5.44
N PHE A 106 -3.24 -4.97 -5.18
CA PHE A 106 -3.52 -4.37 -3.88
C PHE A 106 -4.79 -3.52 -3.89
N HIS A 107 -5.64 -3.72 -4.89
CA HIS A 107 -6.82 -2.89 -5.09
C HIS A 107 -7.74 -2.86 -3.88
N HIS A 108 -7.97 -4.02 -3.26
CA HIS A 108 -8.94 -4.13 -2.16
C HIS A 108 -8.26 -3.91 -0.83
N PRO A 109 -8.62 -2.83 -0.12
CA PRO A 109 -8.15 -2.67 1.25
C PRO A 109 -8.67 -3.78 2.14
N GLU A 110 -7.94 -4.07 3.19
CA GLU A 110 -8.26 -5.18 4.07
C GLU A 110 -8.39 -4.73 5.51
N ALA A 111 -9.30 -5.36 6.22
CA ALA A 111 -9.42 -5.25 7.67
C ALA A 111 -8.81 -6.50 8.28
N PHE A 112 -8.35 -6.38 9.52
CA PHE A 112 -7.62 -7.46 10.18
C PHE A 112 -8.31 -7.76 11.50
N ILE A 113 -8.73 -9.02 11.64
CA ILE A 113 -9.48 -9.46 12.80
C ILE A 113 -8.61 -10.40 13.60
N HIS A 114 -8.43 -10.08 14.88
CA HIS A 114 -7.64 -10.93 15.78
C HIS A 114 -8.54 -12.00 16.38
N LEU A 115 -8.18 -13.27 16.14
CA LEU A 115 -8.88 -14.41 16.71
C LEU A 115 -7.85 -15.25 17.48
N GLY A 116 -7.78 -15.00 18.80
CA GLY A 116 -6.74 -15.64 19.59
C GLY A 116 -5.37 -15.24 19.11
N ARG A 117 -4.58 -16.20 18.69
CA ARG A 117 -3.23 -15.94 18.17
C ARG A 117 -3.20 -15.72 16.68
N SER A 118 -4.35 -15.89 16.03
CA SER A 118 -4.43 -15.76 14.58
C SER A 118 -4.93 -14.39 14.19
N ILE A 119 -4.52 -13.94 13.00
CA ILE A 119 -5.04 -12.72 12.41
C ILE A 119 -5.65 -13.11 11.07
N ILE A 120 -6.89 -12.71 10.85
CA ILE A 120 -7.59 -12.99 9.61
C ILE A 120 -7.73 -11.68 8.85
N ALA A 121 -7.34 -11.71 7.56
CA ALA A 121 -7.47 -10.55 6.68
C ALA A 121 -8.74 -10.71 5.87
N VAL A 122 -9.59 -9.68 5.88
CA VAL A 122 -10.84 -9.71 5.10
C VAL A 122 -10.97 -8.39 4.34
N PRO A 123 -11.58 -8.41 3.15
CA PRO A 123 -11.80 -7.15 2.42
C PRO A 123 -12.72 -6.24 3.21
N ILE A 124 -12.45 -4.94 3.21
CA ILE A 124 -13.38 -4.01 3.82
C ILE A 124 -14.45 -3.62 2.81
N PRO A 125 -15.69 -3.33 3.29
CA PRO A 125 -16.75 -2.93 2.38
C PRO A 125 -16.39 -1.66 1.63
N GLU A 126 -16.85 -1.56 0.39
CA GLU A 126 -16.53 -0.42 -0.47
C GLU A 126 -16.80 0.91 0.21
N ARG A 127 -17.89 1.02 0.90
CA ARG A 127 -18.28 2.27 1.53
C ARG A 127 -17.40 2.68 2.70
N GLN A 128 -16.49 1.79 3.13
CA GLN A 128 -15.58 2.09 4.23
C GLN A 128 -14.16 2.37 3.74
N VAL A 129 -13.94 2.33 2.43
CA VAL A 129 -12.63 2.59 1.86
C VAL A 129 -12.30 4.07 2.00
N LYS A 130 -11.15 4.37 2.59
CA LYS A 130 -10.74 5.75 2.81
C LYS A 130 -10.20 6.37 1.54
N GLY A 131 -10.40 7.68 1.42
CA GLY A 131 -9.83 8.44 0.32
C GLY A 131 -10.46 8.18 -1.03
N GLU A 132 -11.48 7.36 -1.08
CA GLU A 132 -12.17 7.08 -2.33
C GLU A 132 -13.37 7.98 -2.47
N GLU A 133 -13.48 8.61 -3.64
CA GLU A 133 -14.63 9.41 -3.93
C GLU A 133 -15.80 8.50 -4.20
N ARG A 134 -16.81 8.58 -3.36
CA ARG A 134 -18.00 7.79 -3.56
C ARG A 134 -19.05 8.61 -4.26
N PRO A 135 -19.86 7.98 -5.11
CA PRO A 135 -21.03 8.68 -5.60
C PRO A 135 -21.82 9.14 -4.41
N LYS A 136 -22.21 10.41 -4.39
CA LYS A 136 -23.04 10.90 -3.32
C LYS A 136 -24.37 10.18 -3.37
N PRO A 137 -24.90 9.75 -2.22
CA PRO A 137 -26.24 9.18 -2.23
C PRO A 137 -27.21 10.20 -2.76
N PRO A 138 -28.27 9.78 -3.42
CA PRO A 138 -29.31 10.73 -3.84
C PRO A 138 -29.75 11.52 -2.63
N LYS A 139 -29.88 12.81 -2.80
CA LYS A 139 -30.35 13.61 -1.69
C LYS A 139 -31.73 13.10 -1.31
N LYS A 140 -31.90 12.91 -0.14
CA LYS A 140 -33.04 12.34 0.27
C LYS A 140 -33.94 13.26 0.82
N HIS A 141 -33.41 13.41 0.51
CA HIS A 141 -33.50 13.71 0.88
C HIS A 141 -33.88 13.78 0.79
N GLN A 142 -33.63 13.78 0.37
CA GLN A 142 -33.90 13.64 0.08
C GLN A 142 -34.71 12.71 0.22
N ILE A 143 -35.30 12.20 0.58
CA ILE A 143 -36.04 11.46 0.81
C ILE A 143 -36.30 11.32 1.90
N GLY A 144 -36.43 11.58 2.24
CA GLY A 144 -36.51 11.48 2.89
C GLY A 144 -36.37 11.56 3.62
N ARG A 145 -36.46 11.65 3.87
CA ARG A 145 -36.26 11.67 4.33
C ARG A 145 -36.35 11.57 4.79
#